data_1c2c88ef4c1e6f920222cfed4eb3fc3e
#
_entry.id   1c2c88ef4c1e6f920222cfed4eb3fc3e
#
_cell.length_a   1.000
_cell.length_b   1.000
_cell.length_c   1.000
_cell.angle_alpha   90.00
_cell.angle_beta   90.00
_cell.angle_gamma   90.00
#
_symmetry.space_group_name_H-M   'P 1'
#
loop_
_entity.id
_entity.type
_entity.pdbx_description
1 polymer ?
#
loop_
_entity_poly.entity_id
_entity_poly.type
_entity_poly.pdbx_seq_one_letter_code
_entity_poly.pdbx_strand_id
1 'polypeptide(L)'
;MTNPANITRCEVRVVHLARATARRTLMEAELARVGITADGWDAVDAREAANVQRLTPIPDNGAWGPMHGHAKGCLASHLDALAAFLKGDASHLLMLEDDVFLADDLANWTKGDYWPQGADVLKLERWRDDRLKIVLDRAAQSHSNRQIKRLRTRHSGSAGYIITRVGAQIVLSSGLLSLPVDHLLFNPFVSPVARRLEAYQVTPALIVQGNEPVVKSTGKGRKSRKSMGHKLQRLVAELAVLRQAPRLVLGTSHLTSVAWRSNGQSEPDTQHIPKG
;
A
#
# COMPACT_ATOMS: atom_id res chain seq x y z
N MET A 1 13.71 -18.82 4.75
CA MET A 1 12.32 -19.28 4.99
C MET A 1 11.56 -19.07 3.70
N THR A 2 10.79 -20.05 3.23
CA THR A 2 9.92 -19.93 2.06
C THR A 2 8.59 -19.33 2.50
N ASN A 3 8.03 -18.43 1.70
CA ASN A 3 6.68 -17.91 1.94
C ASN A 3 5.65 -19.03 1.84
N PRO A 4 4.70 -19.14 2.79
CA PRO A 4 3.64 -20.14 2.70
C PRO A 4 2.75 -19.82 1.47
N ALA A 5 2.39 -20.85 0.72
CA ALA A 5 1.43 -20.74 -0.39
C ALA A 5 -0.02 -20.57 0.09
N ASN A 6 -0.25 -20.75 1.39
CA ASN A 6 -1.57 -20.73 2.01
C ASN A 6 -1.65 -19.66 3.12
N ILE A 7 -2.72 -18.87 3.10
CA ILE A 7 -3.06 -17.99 4.21
C ILE A 7 -3.82 -18.80 5.27
N THR A 8 -3.10 -19.24 6.29
CA THR A 8 -3.68 -19.99 7.42
C THR A 8 -4.38 -19.08 8.43
N ARG A 9 -3.77 -17.92 8.68
CA ARG A 9 -4.32 -16.85 9.51
C ARG A 9 -3.84 -15.52 8.98
N CYS A 10 -4.76 -14.60 8.72
CA CYS A 10 -4.48 -13.22 8.35
C CYS A 10 -4.87 -12.30 9.50
N GLU A 11 -3.87 -11.64 10.09
CA GLU A 11 -4.08 -10.56 11.05
C GLU A 11 -4.50 -9.30 10.30
N VAL A 12 -5.39 -8.48 10.85
CA VAL A 12 -5.86 -7.25 10.22
C VAL A 12 -5.52 -6.05 11.10
N ARG A 13 -4.76 -5.10 10.55
CA ARG A 13 -4.45 -3.84 11.22
C ARG A 13 -4.87 -2.64 10.39
N VAL A 14 -5.39 -1.63 11.09
CA VAL A 14 -5.82 -0.36 10.49
C VAL A 14 -4.93 0.76 11.00
N VAL A 15 -4.31 1.49 10.10
CA VAL A 15 -3.58 2.73 10.44
C VAL A 15 -4.62 3.83 10.66
N HIS A 16 -4.91 4.11 11.94
CA HIS A 16 -5.94 5.04 12.36
C HIS A 16 -5.45 5.93 13.50
N LEU A 17 -5.60 7.24 13.34
CA LEU A 17 -5.27 8.22 14.37
C LEU A 17 -6.37 8.26 15.45
N ALA A 18 -6.02 8.08 16.71
CA ALA A 18 -6.98 8.02 17.83
C ALA A 18 -7.96 9.21 17.86
N ARG A 19 -7.51 10.40 17.44
CA ARG A 19 -8.34 11.62 17.36
C ARG A 19 -9.31 11.64 16.18
N ALA A 20 -9.18 10.76 15.20
CA ALA A 20 -10.01 10.74 13.98
C ALA A 20 -11.25 9.85 14.16
N THR A 21 -12.02 10.04 15.24
CA THR A 21 -13.12 9.17 15.66
C THR A 21 -14.17 8.93 14.58
N ALA A 22 -14.54 9.95 13.81
CA ALA A 22 -15.50 9.80 12.71
C ALA A 22 -15.01 8.82 11.63
N ARG A 23 -13.71 8.88 11.25
CA ARG A 23 -13.13 7.93 10.30
C ARG A 23 -13.07 6.52 10.86
N ARG A 24 -12.82 6.39 12.17
CA ARG A 24 -12.87 5.11 12.87
C ARG A 24 -14.25 4.46 12.75
N THR A 25 -15.31 5.21 13.06
CA THR A 25 -16.70 4.72 12.96
C THR A 25 -17.04 4.27 11.53
N LEU A 26 -16.63 5.04 10.51
CA LEU A 26 -16.83 4.69 9.10
C LEU A 26 -16.06 3.41 8.74
N MET A 27 -14.81 3.29 9.17
CA MET A 27 -13.99 2.11 8.88
C MET A 27 -14.49 0.87 9.62
N GLU A 28 -14.97 1.01 10.86
CA GLU A 28 -15.62 -0.09 11.59
C GLU A 28 -16.88 -0.58 10.87
N ALA A 29 -17.69 0.34 10.32
CA ALA A 29 -18.85 -0.02 9.52
C ALA A 29 -18.45 -0.72 8.20
N GLU A 30 -17.41 -0.26 7.51
CA GLU A 30 -16.89 -0.91 6.30
C GLU A 30 -16.37 -2.32 6.59
N LEU A 31 -15.59 -2.50 7.65
CA LEU A 31 -15.10 -3.81 8.07
C LEU A 31 -16.24 -4.77 8.42
N ALA A 32 -17.23 -4.29 9.18
CA ALA A 32 -18.41 -5.07 9.54
C ALA A 32 -19.22 -5.50 8.31
N ARG A 33 -19.37 -4.59 7.32
CA ARG A 33 -20.08 -4.85 6.05
C ARG A 33 -19.44 -6.00 5.27
N VAL A 34 -18.11 -6.10 5.26
CA VAL A 34 -17.38 -7.16 4.57
C VAL A 34 -17.05 -8.36 5.44
N GLY A 35 -17.51 -8.40 6.70
CA GLY A 35 -17.31 -9.51 7.61
C GLY A 35 -15.88 -9.67 8.12
N ILE A 36 -15.14 -8.58 8.26
CA ILE A 36 -13.77 -8.54 8.78
C ILE A 36 -13.72 -7.79 10.10
N THR A 37 -12.91 -8.29 11.03
CA THR A 37 -12.60 -7.61 12.29
C THR A 37 -11.14 -7.19 12.30
N ALA A 38 -10.86 -5.95 12.72
CA ALA A 38 -9.49 -5.49 12.89
C ALA A 38 -8.91 -6.01 14.21
N ASP A 39 -7.72 -6.61 14.16
CA ASP A 39 -6.96 -7.06 15.32
C ASP A 39 -6.21 -5.91 16.01
N GLY A 40 -5.97 -4.81 15.30
CA GLY A 40 -5.29 -3.64 15.84
C GLY A 40 -5.57 -2.35 15.07
N TRP A 41 -5.44 -1.23 15.79
CA TRP A 41 -5.65 0.13 15.28
C TRP A 41 -4.40 0.96 15.63
N ASP A 42 -3.40 0.89 14.77
CA ASP A 42 -2.06 1.38 15.06
C ASP A 42 -1.75 2.65 14.24
N ALA A 43 -1.64 3.81 14.88
CA ALA A 43 -1.13 5.00 14.22
C ALA A 43 -0.28 5.88 15.15
N VAL A 44 0.76 6.45 14.59
CA VAL A 44 1.64 7.43 15.22
C VAL A 44 1.20 8.82 14.79
N ASP A 45 0.59 9.59 15.70
CA ASP A 45 0.25 10.99 15.41
C ASP A 45 1.50 11.87 15.51
N ALA A 46 1.94 12.41 14.39
CA ALA A 46 3.10 13.30 14.33
C ALA A 46 2.87 14.67 15.00
N ARG A 47 1.66 14.96 15.47
CA ARG A 47 1.33 16.18 16.22
C ARG A 47 1.51 16.01 17.72
N GLU A 48 1.58 14.79 18.20
CA GLU A 48 1.73 14.50 19.62
C GLU A 48 3.19 14.63 20.06
N ALA A 49 3.43 15.39 21.11
CA ALA A 49 4.78 15.60 21.67
C ALA A 49 5.43 14.26 22.10
N ALA A 50 4.64 13.31 22.59
CA ALA A 50 5.10 11.98 22.96
C ALA A 50 5.76 11.21 21.81
N ASN A 51 5.39 11.51 20.57
CA ASN A 51 5.91 10.83 19.38
C ASN A 51 7.15 11.49 18.77
N VAL A 52 7.61 12.64 19.29
CA VAL A 52 8.77 13.39 18.74
C VAL A 52 10.02 12.50 18.68
N GLN A 53 10.37 11.86 19.80
CA GLN A 53 11.57 11.01 19.86
C GLN A 53 11.50 9.85 18.86
N ARG A 54 10.32 9.28 18.67
CA ARG A 54 10.08 8.19 17.73
C ARG A 54 10.23 8.62 16.27
N LEU A 55 9.84 9.85 15.94
CA LEU A 55 9.89 10.40 14.60
C LEU A 55 11.25 11.06 14.27
N THR A 56 12.07 11.37 15.28
CA THR A 56 13.38 11.99 15.10
C THR A 56 14.32 11.22 14.16
N PRO A 57 14.40 9.86 14.19
CA PRO A 57 15.25 9.13 13.25
C PRO A 57 14.81 9.23 11.79
N ILE A 58 13.56 9.64 11.52
CA ILE A 58 13.04 9.77 10.17
C ILE A 58 13.46 11.14 9.61
N PRO A 59 14.27 11.20 8.54
CA PRO A 59 14.78 12.46 8.02
C PRO A 59 13.67 13.33 7.44
N ASP A 60 13.88 14.66 7.43
CA ASP A 60 12.94 15.62 6.82
C ASP A 60 12.94 15.58 5.29
N ASN A 61 13.99 15.04 4.71
CA ASN A 61 14.15 14.89 3.27
C ASN A 61 14.59 13.48 2.93
N GLY A 62 13.88 12.87 2.00
CA GLY A 62 14.17 11.53 1.51
C GLY A 62 14.49 11.50 0.02
N ALA A 63 14.80 10.32 -0.48
CA ALA A 63 15.15 10.10 -1.89
C ALA A 63 14.00 10.46 -2.85
N TRP A 64 12.75 10.50 -2.37
CA TRP A 64 11.58 10.87 -3.18
C TRP A 64 11.11 12.31 -2.96
N GLY A 65 11.64 13.01 -1.98
CA GLY A 65 11.30 14.38 -1.62
C GLY A 65 11.12 14.57 -0.11
N PRO A 66 10.50 15.69 0.29
CA PRO A 66 10.31 15.99 1.70
C PRO A 66 9.46 14.95 2.42
N MET A 67 9.91 14.57 3.61
CA MET A 67 9.21 13.71 4.58
C MET A 67 8.55 14.60 5.63
N HIS A 68 7.35 15.10 5.34
CA HIS A 68 6.60 15.91 6.30
C HIS A 68 6.04 15.07 7.44
N GLY A 69 5.58 15.69 8.53
CA GLY A 69 5.10 15.00 9.73
C GLY A 69 4.07 13.91 9.45
N HIS A 70 3.10 14.16 8.56
CA HIS A 70 2.15 13.15 8.11
C HIS A 70 2.85 11.92 7.48
N ALA A 71 3.81 12.12 6.58
CA ALA A 71 4.51 11.01 5.94
C ALA A 71 5.38 10.24 6.94
N LYS A 72 5.98 10.94 7.90
CA LYS A 72 6.74 10.31 9.00
C LYS A 72 5.84 9.48 9.90
N GLY A 73 4.69 10.04 10.32
CA GLY A 73 3.71 9.34 11.15
C GLY A 73 3.15 8.09 10.45
N CYS A 74 2.80 8.21 9.16
CA CYS A 74 2.33 7.08 8.35
C CYS A 74 3.41 5.99 8.26
N LEU A 75 4.67 6.34 7.92
CA LEU A 75 5.76 5.37 7.88
C LEU A 75 5.97 4.68 9.22
N ALA A 76 6.04 5.44 10.33
CA ALA A 76 6.21 4.88 11.66
C ALA A 76 5.08 3.92 12.01
N SER A 77 3.82 4.28 11.74
CA SER A 77 2.64 3.45 11.98
C SER A 77 2.70 2.11 11.26
N HIS A 78 3.06 2.13 9.98
CA HIS A 78 3.21 0.88 9.21
C HIS A 78 4.36 0.01 9.75
N LEU A 79 5.50 0.60 10.07
CA LEU A 79 6.64 -0.16 10.63
C LEU A 79 6.29 -0.79 11.97
N ASP A 80 5.54 -0.09 12.82
CA ASP A 80 5.10 -0.63 14.12
C ASP A 80 4.11 -1.78 13.97
N ALA A 81 3.15 -1.62 13.07
CA ALA A 81 2.20 -2.67 12.78
C ALA A 81 2.91 -3.93 12.24
N LEU A 82 3.91 -3.77 11.35
CA LEU A 82 4.74 -4.88 10.88
C LEU A 82 5.55 -5.52 12.02
N ALA A 83 6.10 -4.70 12.92
CA ALA A 83 6.85 -5.21 14.07
C ALA A 83 5.95 -5.97 15.06
N ALA A 84 4.74 -5.49 15.29
CA ALA A 84 3.75 -6.16 16.13
C ALA A 84 3.29 -7.48 15.49
N PHE A 85 3.02 -7.49 14.18
CA PHE A 85 2.68 -8.69 13.41
C PHE A 85 3.75 -9.79 13.53
N LEU A 86 5.03 -9.44 13.47
CA LEU A 86 6.10 -10.43 13.60
C LEU A 86 6.21 -11.05 15.00
N LYS A 87 5.66 -10.43 16.04
CA LYS A 87 5.59 -10.99 17.39
C LYS A 87 4.47 -12.04 17.54
N GLY A 88 3.45 -11.99 16.68
CA GLY A 88 2.34 -12.94 16.66
C GLY A 88 2.65 -14.19 15.82
N ASP A 89 1.64 -15.02 15.64
CA ASP A 89 1.69 -16.30 14.92
C ASP A 89 1.00 -16.28 13.54
N ALA A 90 0.35 -15.16 13.18
CA ALA A 90 -0.31 -15.01 11.89
C ALA A 90 0.66 -15.18 10.73
N SER A 91 0.23 -15.85 9.67
CA SER A 91 1.04 -16.08 8.47
C SER A 91 1.13 -14.84 7.58
N HIS A 92 0.06 -14.05 7.56
CA HIS A 92 -0.08 -12.86 6.74
C HIS A 92 -0.69 -11.71 7.55
N LEU A 93 -0.43 -10.49 7.11
CA LEU A 93 -1.00 -9.26 7.65
C LEU A 93 -1.73 -8.50 6.53
N LEU A 94 -3.03 -8.27 6.71
CA LEU A 94 -3.77 -7.28 5.94
C LEU A 94 -3.62 -5.92 6.62
N MET A 95 -2.96 -5.01 5.92
CA MET A 95 -2.78 -3.63 6.36
C MET A 95 -3.76 -2.72 5.62
N LEU A 96 -4.45 -1.86 6.37
CA LEU A 96 -5.45 -0.90 5.87
C LEU A 96 -5.17 0.50 6.42
N GLU A 97 -5.49 1.55 5.66
CA GLU A 97 -5.67 2.92 6.17
C GLU A 97 -7.16 3.17 6.49
N ASP A 98 -7.46 4.19 7.29
CA ASP A 98 -8.82 4.44 7.82
C ASP A 98 -9.70 5.31 6.89
N ASP A 99 -9.26 5.57 5.67
CA ASP A 99 -9.98 6.37 4.66
C ASP A 99 -10.25 5.57 3.37
N VAL A 100 -10.52 4.29 3.50
CA VAL A 100 -10.72 3.38 2.35
C VAL A 100 -12.15 2.85 2.25
N PHE A 101 -12.56 2.53 1.02
CA PHE A 101 -13.70 1.69 0.72
C PHE A 101 -13.23 0.29 0.35
N LEU A 102 -13.93 -0.71 0.88
CA LEU A 102 -13.58 -2.12 0.74
C LEU A 102 -14.53 -2.80 -0.26
N ALA A 103 -13.99 -3.68 -1.08
CA ALA A 103 -14.82 -4.53 -1.94
C ALA A 103 -15.51 -5.61 -1.11
N ASP A 104 -16.71 -6.03 -1.52
CA ASP A 104 -17.56 -6.99 -0.82
C ASP A 104 -16.90 -8.36 -0.65
N ASP A 105 -16.01 -8.72 -1.58
CA ASP A 105 -15.28 -9.98 -1.59
C ASP A 105 -13.93 -9.94 -0.86
N LEU A 106 -13.61 -8.84 -0.13
CA LEU A 106 -12.32 -8.70 0.56
C LEU A 106 -12.09 -9.82 1.60
N ALA A 107 -13.15 -10.27 2.30
CA ALA A 107 -13.02 -11.35 3.28
C ALA A 107 -12.49 -12.66 2.67
N ASN A 108 -12.76 -12.93 1.40
CA ASN A 108 -12.23 -14.11 0.70
C ASN A 108 -10.70 -14.07 0.54
N TRP A 109 -10.09 -12.91 0.75
CA TRP A 109 -8.65 -12.67 0.61
C TRP A 109 -7.89 -12.77 1.93
N THR A 110 -8.57 -13.03 3.04
CA THR A 110 -7.95 -13.21 4.36
C THR A 110 -7.63 -14.67 4.68
N LYS A 111 -7.95 -15.61 3.80
CA LYS A 111 -7.71 -17.06 3.95
C LYS A 111 -7.70 -17.77 2.59
N GLY A 112 -7.09 -18.95 2.53
CA GLY A 112 -7.13 -19.85 1.35
C GLY A 112 -5.79 -20.01 0.64
N ASP A 113 -5.80 -20.86 -0.40
CA ASP A 113 -4.61 -21.35 -1.12
C ASP A 113 -4.33 -20.58 -2.42
N TYR A 114 -4.56 -19.30 -2.42
CA TYR A 114 -4.41 -18.46 -3.62
C TYR A 114 -3.11 -17.66 -3.65
N TRP A 115 -2.27 -17.73 -2.62
CA TRP A 115 -1.07 -16.91 -2.53
C TRP A 115 -0.06 -17.31 -3.61
N PRO A 116 0.41 -16.37 -4.45
CA PRO A 116 1.39 -16.72 -5.48
C PRO A 116 2.70 -17.20 -4.86
N GLN A 117 3.26 -18.26 -5.43
CA GLN A 117 4.53 -18.81 -4.95
C GLN A 117 5.62 -17.73 -4.95
N GLY A 118 6.27 -17.55 -3.81
CA GLY A 118 7.35 -16.59 -3.63
C GLY A 118 6.91 -15.14 -3.50
N ALA A 119 5.60 -14.83 -3.55
CA ALA A 119 5.11 -13.48 -3.31
C ALA A 119 5.39 -13.04 -1.87
N ASP A 120 5.87 -11.81 -1.69
CA ASP A 120 6.06 -11.19 -0.38
C ASP A 120 4.90 -10.27 -0.03
N VAL A 121 4.33 -9.58 -1.02
CA VAL A 121 3.28 -8.59 -0.80
C VAL A 121 2.30 -8.56 -1.97
N LEU A 122 0.99 -8.56 -1.65
CA LEU A 122 -0.09 -8.26 -2.59
C LEU A 122 -0.63 -6.86 -2.32
N LYS A 123 -0.51 -5.97 -3.31
CA LYS A 123 -1.17 -4.67 -3.28
C LYS A 123 -2.62 -4.85 -3.69
N LEU A 124 -3.53 -4.41 -2.83
CA LEU A 124 -4.99 -4.54 -3.03
C LEU A 124 -5.63 -3.24 -3.50
N GLU A 125 -4.91 -2.15 -3.37
CA GLU A 125 -5.39 -0.79 -3.61
C GLU A 125 -5.28 -0.39 -5.07
N ARG A 126 -6.28 0.40 -5.54
CA ARG A 126 -6.19 1.29 -6.70
C ARG A 126 -5.78 2.69 -6.22
N TRP A 127 -4.78 3.28 -6.85
CA TRP A 127 -4.45 4.68 -6.61
C TRP A 127 -5.58 5.63 -7.03
N ARG A 128 -5.70 6.76 -6.36
CA ARG A 128 -6.74 7.78 -6.62
C ARG A 128 -6.77 8.30 -8.06
N ASP A 129 -5.59 8.46 -8.69
CA ASP A 129 -5.48 8.85 -10.10
C ASP A 129 -5.63 7.60 -10.98
N ASP A 130 -6.77 7.47 -11.62
CA ASP A 130 -7.11 6.38 -12.54
C ASP A 130 -6.26 6.37 -13.81
N ARG A 131 -5.59 7.49 -14.12
CA ARG A 131 -4.66 7.61 -15.24
C ARG A 131 -3.27 7.05 -14.94
N LEU A 132 -2.99 6.72 -13.67
CA LEU A 132 -1.71 6.10 -13.32
C LEU A 132 -1.54 4.79 -14.08
N LYS A 133 -0.54 4.76 -14.97
CA LYS A 133 -0.17 3.54 -15.70
C LYS A 133 0.94 2.80 -14.96
N ILE A 134 0.75 1.49 -14.85
CA ILE A 134 1.72 0.57 -14.26
C ILE A 134 1.99 -0.58 -15.22
N VAL A 135 3.13 -1.24 -15.08
CA VAL A 135 3.47 -2.44 -15.86
C VAL A 135 3.19 -3.66 -15.00
N LEU A 136 2.31 -4.53 -15.51
CA LEU A 136 1.99 -5.83 -14.92
C LEU A 136 2.42 -6.94 -15.87
N ASP A 137 2.82 -8.09 -15.33
CA ASP A 137 3.02 -9.28 -16.15
C ASP A 137 1.68 -9.76 -16.72
N ARG A 138 1.71 -10.39 -17.89
CA ARG A 138 0.51 -11.00 -18.50
C ARG A 138 0.13 -12.29 -17.79
N ALA A 139 1.13 -13.04 -17.31
CA ALA A 139 0.88 -14.19 -16.46
C ALA A 139 0.12 -13.75 -15.21
N ALA A 140 -0.95 -14.45 -14.90
CA ALA A 140 -1.84 -14.16 -13.80
C ALA A 140 -2.27 -15.44 -13.11
N GLN A 141 -2.44 -15.34 -11.79
CA GLN A 141 -3.20 -16.29 -11.00
C GLN A 141 -4.59 -15.69 -10.73
N SER A 142 -5.63 -16.49 -10.72
CA SER A 142 -7.00 -16.02 -10.47
C SER A 142 -7.47 -16.42 -9.08
N HIS A 143 -8.15 -15.51 -8.39
CA HIS A 143 -8.85 -15.77 -7.14
C HIS A 143 -10.07 -14.84 -7.03
N SER A 144 -11.23 -15.36 -6.60
CA SER A 144 -12.47 -14.58 -6.39
C SER A 144 -12.81 -13.62 -7.55
N ASN A 145 -12.75 -14.12 -8.80
CA ASN A 145 -12.99 -13.35 -10.04
C ASN A 145 -12.03 -12.15 -10.25
N ARG A 146 -10.89 -12.14 -9.58
CA ARG A 146 -9.83 -11.16 -9.77
C ARG A 146 -8.53 -11.85 -10.20
N GLN A 147 -7.63 -11.06 -10.78
CA GLN A 147 -6.33 -11.55 -11.21
C GLN A 147 -5.24 -11.02 -10.28
N ILE A 148 -4.26 -11.85 -9.98
CA ILE A 148 -3.06 -11.49 -9.24
C ILE A 148 -1.91 -11.49 -10.24
N LYS A 149 -1.31 -10.33 -10.47
CA LYS A 149 -0.26 -10.12 -11.47
C LYS A 149 0.98 -9.51 -10.85
N ARG A 150 2.15 -9.96 -11.27
CA ARG A 150 3.41 -9.39 -10.83
C ARG A 150 3.49 -7.91 -11.19
N LEU A 151 3.78 -7.07 -10.19
CA LEU A 151 3.99 -5.63 -10.34
C LEU A 151 5.45 -5.36 -10.73
N ARG A 152 5.67 -4.65 -11.84
CA ARG A 152 7.01 -4.38 -12.40
C ARG A 152 7.46 -2.93 -12.28
N THR A 153 6.55 -2.03 -11.97
CA THR A 153 6.84 -0.59 -11.86
C THR A 153 6.36 -0.04 -10.52
N ARG A 154 6.63 1.24 -10.31
CA ARG A 154 6.08 1.97 -9.17
C ARG A 154 4.55 1.94 -9.19
N HIS A 155 3.97 1.71 -8.02
CA HIS A 155 2.56 1.98 -7.75
C HIS A 155 2.44 2.86 -6.50
N SER A 156 1.72 3.98 -6.60
CA SER A 156 1.52 4.90 -5.47
C SER A 156 0.42 4.39 -4.52
N GLY A 157 0.41 4.92 -3.30
CA GLY A 157 -0.53 4.57 -2.24
C GLY A 157 -0.10 3.34 -1.43
N SER A 158 -0.54 3.30 -0.19
CA SER A 158 -0.27 2.23 0.78
C SER A 158 -1.50 1.87 1.59
N ALA A 159 -2.68 2.30 1.11
CA ALA A 159 -3.91 2.22 1.88
C ALA A 159 -4.48 0.80 2.01
N GLY A 160 -3.97 -0.16 1.23
CA GLY A 160 -4.36 -1.55 1.38
C GLY A 160 -3.42 -2.55 0.72
N TYR A 161 -2.89 -3.47 1.53
CA TYR A 161 -2.04 -4.58 1.06
C TYR A 161 -2.02 -5.75 2.03
N ILE A 162 -1.74 -6.96 1.54
CA ILE A 162 -1.42 -8.12 2.37
C ILE A 162 0.07 -8.42 2.24
N ILE A 163 0.73 -8.66 3.35
CA ILE A 163 2.17 -8.95 3.41
C ILE A 163 2.46 -10.22 4.21
N THR A 164 3.45 -10.98 3.76
CA THR A 164 3.96 -12.16 4.48
C THR A 164 4.91 -11.78 5.60
N ARG A 165 5.21 -12.73 6.50
CA ARG A 165 6.25 -12.57 7.52
C ARG A 165 7.63 -12.29 6.91
N VAL A 166 7.97 -12.96 5.79
CA VAL A 166 9.23 -12.72 5.06
C VAL A 166 9.27 -11.32 4.49
N GLY A 167 8.18 -10.85 3.87
CA GLY A 167 8.07 -9.48 3.38
C GLY A 167 8.22 -8.44 4.49
N ALA A 168 7.54 -8.65 5.63
CA ALA A 168 7.66 -7.78 6.80
C ALA A 168 9.10 -7.75 7.36
N GLN A 169 9.79 -8.89 7.42
CA GLN A 169 11.21 -8.98 7.82
C GLN A 169 12.13 -8.21 6.87
N ILE A 170 11.90 -8.33 5.54
CA ILE A 170 12.66 -7.58 4.53
C ILE A 170 12.51 -6.07 4.77
N VAL A 171 11.30 -5.59 5.05
CA VAL A 171 11.03 -4.18 5.32
C VAL A 171 11.75 -3.73 6.59
N LEU A 172 11.52 -4.40 7.71
CA LEU A 172 12.03 -3.98 9.02
C LEU A 172 13.56 -4.09 9.12
N SER A 173 14.15 -5.15 8.56
CA SER A 173 15.62 -5.35 8.59
C SER A 173 16.38 -4.34 7.74
N SER A 174 15.71 -3.60 6.88
CA SER A 174 16.35 -2.60 6.01
C SER A 174 16.81 -1.35 6.77
N GLY A 175 16.13 -0.99 7.85
CA GLY A 175 16.34 0.27 8.57
C GLY A 175 16.09 1.52 7.71
N LEU A 176 15.46 1.39 6.52
CA LEU A 176 15.27 2.50 5.60
C LEU A 176 14.08 3.37 6.02
N LEU A 177 14.37 4.58 6.48
CA LEU A 177 13.38 5.54 7.00
C LEU A 177 13.19 6.78 6.08
N SER A 178 13.89 6.84 4.95
CA SER A 178 13.95 8.03 4.10
C SER A 178 12.98 8.03 2.92
N LEU A 179 11.97 7.17 2.95
CA LEU A 179 10.93 7.08 1.90
C LEU A 179 9.53 7.04 2.53
N PRO A 180 8.52 7.69 1.92
CA PRO A 180 7.12 7.40 2.22
C PRO A 180 6.85 5.89 2.05
N VAL A 181 5.92 5.35 2.83
CA VAL A 181 5.68 3.91 2.91
C VAL A 181 5.31 3.27 1.56
N ASP A 182 4.53 3.97 0.75
CA ASP A 182 4.18 3.50 -0.60
C ASP A 182 5.41 3.39 -1.52
N HIS A 183 6.34 4.34 -1.43
CA HIS A 183 7.60 4.28 -2.17
C HIS A 183 8.56 3.26 -1.57
N LEU A 184 8.54 3.06 -0.26
CA LEU A 184 9.32 2.03 0.42
C LEU A 184 8.95 0.64 -0.10
N LEU A 185 7.65 0.35 -0.19
CA LEU A 185 7.12 -0.97 -0.54
C LEU A 185 6.99 -1.22 -2.06
N PHE A 186 6.58 -0.18 -2.82
CA PHE A 186 6.11 -0.35 -4.20
C PHE A 186 6.82 0.53 -5.22
N ASN A 187 8.01 1.07 -4.92
CA ASN A 187 8.79 1.82 -5.89
C ASN A 187 10.21 1.24 -6.07
N PRO A 188 10.39 0.22 -6.92
CA PRO A 188 11.67 -0.43 -7.11
C PRO A 188 12.74 0.48 -7.75
N PHE A 189 12.35 1.64 -8.26
CA PHE A 189 13.30 2.58 -8.88
C PHE A 189 14.09 3.38 -7.85
N VAL A 190 13.54 3.60 -6.65
CA VAL A 190 14.19 4.36 -5.58
C VAL A 190 14.40 3.56 -4.30
N SER A 191 13.63 2.50 -4.08
CA SER A 191 13.67 1.68 -2.86
C SER A 191 14.46 0.39 -3.07
N PRO A 192 15.56 0.18 -2.32
CA PRO A 192 16.23 -1.12 -2.28
C PRO A 192 15.33 -2.21 -1.65
N VAL A 193 14.42 -1.83 -0.75
CA VAL A 193 13.42 -2.73 -0.16
C VAL A 193 12.46 -3.23 -1.24
N ALA A 194 11.84 -2.32 -2.00
CA ALA A 194 10.93 -2.69 -3.07
C ALA A 194 11.59 -3.55 -4.17
N ARG A 195 12.91 -3.44 -4.36
CA ARG A 195 13.65 -4.33 -5.29
C ARG A 195 13.81 -5.75 -4.77
N ARG A 196 13.78 -5.94 -3.46
CA ARG A 196 13.88 -7.25 -2.81
C ARG A 196 12.52 -7.92 -2.65
N LEU A 197 11.44 -7.12 -2.57
CA LEU A 197 10.08 -7.63 -2.41
C LEU A 197 9.53 -8.18 -3.73
N GLU A 198 8.99 -9.39 -3.68
CA GLU A 198 8.21 -9.96 -4.75
C GLU A 198 6.76 -9.43 -4.67
N ALA A 199 6.54 -8.24 -5.28
CA ALA A 199 5.27 -7.51 -5.21
C ALA A 199 4.32 -7.89 -6.35
N TYR A 200 3.05 -8.09 -6.01
CA TYR A 200 1.96 -8.34 -6.96
C TYR A 200 0.83 -7.32 -6.78
N GLN A 201 0.04 -7.12 -7.81
CA GLN A 201 -1.16 -6.29 -7.83
C GLN A 201 -2.39 -7.16 -8.06
N VAL A 202 -3.40 -6.98 -7.25
CA VAL A 202 -4.74 -7.56 -7.49
C VAL A 202 -5.51 -6.63 -8.43
N THR A 203 -6.12 -7.19 -9.48
CA THR A 203 -6.87 -6.42 -10.47
C THR A 203 -8.13 -7.16 -10.93
N PRO A 204 -9.30 -6.51 -10.90
CA PRO A 204 -9.59 -5.20 -10.33
C PRO A 204 -9.18 -5.09 -8.85
N ALA A 205 -8.86 -3.89 -8.37
CA ALA A 205 -8.46 -3.66 -6.99
C ALA A 205 -9.62 -3.92 -6.00
N LEU A 206 -9.28 -4.32 -4.79
CA LEU A 206 -10.20 -4.59 -3.69
C LEU A 206 -10.44 -3.36 -2.81
N ILE A 207 -9.55 -2.38 -2.92
CA ILE A 207 -9.49 -1.24 -2.01
C ILE A 207 -9.31 0.03 -2.83
N VAL A 208 -10.03 1.07 -2.46
CA VAL A 208 -9.86 2.43 -3.00
C VAL A 208 -9.95 3.45 -1.87
N GLN A 209 -9.07 4.44 -1.88
CA GLN A 209 -9.16 5.55 -0.93
C GLN A 209 -10.37 6.44 -1.25
N GLY A 210 -11.13 6.78 -0.21
CA GLY A 210 -12.21 7.75 -0.29
C GLY A 210 -11.71 9.15 -0.67
N ASN A 211 -12.60 9.93 -1.32
CA ASN A 211 -12.41 11.36 -1.53
C ASN A 211 -12.93 12.16 -0.34
N GLU A 212 -12.76 11.67 0.91
CA GLU A 212 -12.94 12.60 2.02
C GLU A 212 -12.05 13.82 1.74
N PRO A 213 -12.56 15.04 1.88
CA PRO A 213 -11.70 16.19 1.89
C PRO A 213 -10.71 15.92 3.02
N VAL A 214 -9.49 15.56 2.65
CA VAL A 214 -8.36 15.54 3.58
C VAL A 214 -8.58 16.80 4.39
N VAL A 215 -8.84 16.68 5.69
CA VAL A 215 -8.87 17.84 6.57
C VAL A 215 -7.60 18.55 6.20
N LYS A 216 -7.75 19.59 5.40
CA LYS A 216 -6.60 20.33 4.86
C LYS A 216 -5.84 20.64 6.10
N SER A 217 -4.73 19.94 6.29
CA SER A 217 -3.87 20.24 7.41
C SER A 217 -3.67 21.72 7.29
N THR A 218 -4.26 22.49 8.23
CA THR A 218 -4.29 23.95 8.21
C THR A 218 -2.90 24.55 8.39
N GLY A 219 -1.88 23.73 8.28
CA GLY A 219 -0.54 24.16 7.97
C GLY A 219 -0.50 24.53 6.49
N LYS A 220 -0.55 25.83 6.18
CA LYS A 220 -0.02 26.35 4.91
C LYS A 220 1.41 25.85 4.81
N GLY A 221 1.57 24.61 4.36
CA GLY A 221 2.87 24.02 4.10
C GLY A 221 3.56 24.95 3.12
N ARG A 222 4.52 25.71 3.63
CA ARG A 222 5.43 26.51 2.84
C ARG A 222 5.87 25.62 1.67
N LYS A 223 5.44 25.93 0.44
CA LYS A 223 5.80 25.17 -0.75
C LYS A 223 7.32 25.08 -0.75
N SER A 224 7.86 23.99 -0.24
CA SER A 224 9.28 23.74 -0.26
C SER A 224 9.69 23.76 -1.72
N ARG A 225 10.55 24.68 -2.11
CA ARG A 225 11.13 24.70 -3.46
C ARG A 225 11.85 23.36 -3.62
N LYS A 226 11.25 22.45 -4.38
CA LYS A 226 11.86 21.17 -4.70
C LYS A 226 13.22 21.47 -5.31
N SER A 227 14.27 21.02 -4.67
CA SER A 227 15.64 21.21 -5.16
C SER A 227 15.76 20.61 -6.57
N MET A 228 16.61 21.17 -7.40
CA MET A 228 16.89 20.67 -8.75
C MET A 228 17.30 19.19 -8.70
N GLY A 229 18.05 18.77 -7.68
CA GLY A 229 18.44 17.38 -7.47
C GLY A 229 17.26 16.43 -7.31
N HIS A 230 16.21 16.82 -6.56
CA HIS A 230 15.01 16.00 -6.42
C HIS A 230 14.22 15.87 -7.74
N LYS A 231 14.22 16.92 -8.57
CA LYS A 231 13.59 16.83 -9.91
C LYS A 231 14.33 15.85 -10.82
N LEU A 232 15.66 15.90 -10.79
CA LEU A 232 16.49 14.99 -11.56
C LEU A 232 16.36 13.54 -11.09
N GLN A 233 16.37 13.30 -9.78
CA GLN A 233 16.14 11.97 -9.21
C GLN A 233 14.78 11.39 -9.63
N ARG A 234 13.71 12.20 -9.62
CA ARG A 234 12.39 11.78 -10.10
C ARG A 234 12.41 11.47 -11.59
N LEU A 235 13.03 12.31 -12.40
CA LEU A 235 13.16 12.07 -13.85
C LEU A 235 13.89 10.75 -14.11
N VAL A 236 15.01 10.50 -13.43
CA VAL A 236 15.76 9.25 -13.55
C VAL A 236 14.91 8.05 -13.14
N ALA A 237 14.15 8.17 -12.05
CA ALA A 237 13.24 7.11 -11.59
C ALA A 237 12.08 6.88 -12.56
N GLU A 238 11.57 7.94 -13.20
CA GLU A 238 10.52 7.82 -14.22
C GLU A 238 11.07 7.19 -15.50
N LEU A 239 12.27 7.57 -15.93
CA LEU A 239 12.97 6.94 -17.06
C LEU A 239 13.34 5.47 -16.79
N ALA A 240 13.48 5.07 -15.52
CA ALA A 240 13.74 3.68 -15.18
C ALA A 240 12.58 2.72 -15.55
N VAL A 241 11.38 3.24 -15.84
CA VAL A 241 10.30 2.46 -16.47
C VAL A 241 10.74 1.86 -17.80
N LEU A 242 11.66 2.52 -18.53
CA LEU A 242 12.22 2.02 -19.79
C LEU A 242 12.96 0.68 -19.62
N ARG A 243 13.41 0.33 -18.42
CA ARG A 243 13.97 -1.01 -18.10
C ARG A 243 12.96 -2.13 -18.33
N GLN A 244 11.66 -1.80 -18.38
CA GLN A 244 10.60 -2.75 -18.67
C GLN A 244 10.33 -2.87 -20.20
N ALA A 245 10.96 -2.05 -21.04
CA ALA A 245 10.76 -2.07 -22.49
C ALA A 245 10.97 -3.48 -23.10
N PRO A 246 11.99 -4.28 -22.74
CA PRO A 246 12.13 -5.63 -23.28
C PRO A 246 10.91 -6.51 -22.97
N ARG A 247 10.34 -6.42 -21.76
CA ARG A 247 9.16 -7.20 -21.38
C ARG A 247 7.90 -6.78 -22.13
N LEU A 248 7.77 -5.47 -22.39
CA LEU A 248 6.65 -4.92 -23.16
C LEU A 248 6.76 -5.35 -24.63
N VAL A 249 7.96 -5.26 -25.24
CA VAL A 249 8.21 -5.66 -26.63
C VAL A 249 8.01 -7.16 -26.82
N LEU A 250 8.51 -7.97 -25.88
CA LEU A 250 8.33 -9.44 -25.90
C LEU A 250 6.90 -9.88 -25.52
N GLY A 251 6.02 -8.96 -25.18
CA GLY A 251 4.64 -9.25 -24.81
C GLY A 251 4.46 -10.01 -23.50
N THR A 252 5.50 -10.13 -22.66
CA THR A 252 5.41 -10.81 -21.35
C THR A 252 4.79 -9.93 -20.27
N SER A 253 4.76 -8.62 -20.47
CA SER A 253 4.10 -7.63 -19.62
C SER A 253 3.27 -6.66 -20.46
N HIS A 254 2.41 -5.89 -19.81
CA HIS A 254 1.61 -4.84 -20.45
C HIS A 254 1.48 -3.61 -19.56
N LEU A 255 1.29 -2.46 -20.19
CA LEU A 255 1.00 -1.19 -19.53
C LEU A 255 -0.50 -1.06 -19.31
N THR A 256 -0.93 -0.84 -18.09
CA THR A 256 -2.35 -0.78 -17.74
C THR A 256 -2.61 0.20 -16.59
N SER A 257 -3.88 0.56 -16.38
CA SER A 257 -4.36 1.16 -15.14
C SER A 257 -5.13 0.12 -14.33
N VAL A 258 -5.16 0.28 -13.03
CA VAL A 258 -5.91 -0.61 -12.14
C VAL A 258 -7.33 -0.07 -11.99
N ALA A 259 -8.33 -0.87 -12.37
CA ALA A 259 -9.73 -0.59 -12.05
C ALA A 259 -10.02 -0.99 -10.60
N TRP A 260 -11.05 -0.39 -9.99
CA TRP A 260 -11.64 -0.85 -8.74
C TRP A 260 -13.03 -1.40 -8.98
N ARG A 261 -13.43 -2.43 -8.21
CA ARG A 261 -14.79 -2.97 -8.21
C ARG A 261 -15.22 -3.29 -6.79
N SER A 262 -16.44 -2.88 -6.43
CA SER A 262 -17.05 -3.18 -5.13
C SER A 262 -17.45 -4.65 -5.00
N ASN A 263 -17.88 -5.26 -6.10
CA ASN A 263 -18.30 -6.67 -6.16
C ASN A 263 -17.43 -7.45 -7.15
N GLY A 264 -17.34 -8.76 -6.99
CA GLY A 264 -16.58 -9.66 -7.88
C GLY A 264 -17.22 -9.85 -9.28
N GLN A 265 -18.22 -9.07 -9.68
CA GLN A 265 -18.89 -9.19 -10.96
C GLN A 265 -18.08 -8.60 -12.12
N SER A 266 -18.36 -9.06 -13.34
CA SER A 266 -17.53 -8.88 -14.52
C SER A 266 -17.53 -7.49 -15.15
N GLU A 267 -18.40 -6.57 -14.77
CA GLU A 267 -18.46 -5.23 -15.35
C GLU A 267 -17.76 -4.17 -14.49
N PRO A 268 -17.04 -3.21 -15.10
CA PRO A 268 -16.48 -2.11 -14.36
C PRO A 268 -17.61 -1.24 -13.80
N ASP A 269 -17.71 -1.14 -12.49
CA ASP A 269 -18.58 -0.17 -11.85
C ASP A 269 -18.03 1.23 -12.13
N THR A 270 -18.62 1.93 -13.09
CA THR A 270 -18.33 3.35 -13.35
C THR A 270 -19.12 4.26 -12.40
N GLN A 271 -19.89 3.69 -11.47
CA GLN A 271 -20.74 4.43 -10.57
C GLN A 271 -20.00 4.88 -9.31
N HIS A 272 -19.91 6.16 -9.23
CA HIS A 272 -19.87 6.99 -8.04
C HIS A 272 -19.10 6.45 -6.83
N ILE A 273 -17.84 6.81 -6.77
CA ILE A 273 -17.27 7.20 -5.46
C ILE A 273 -18.09 8.41 -5.04
N PRO A 274 -18.85 8.38 -3.95
CA PRO A 274 -19.60 9.55 -3.49
C PRO A 274 -18.63 10.72 -3.38
N LYS A 275 -18.93 11.80 -4.11
CA LYS A 275 -18.28 13.09 -3.86
C LYS A 275 -18.87 13.58 -2.56
N GLY A 276 -18.16 13.30 -1.42
CA GLY A 276 -18.43 13.95 -0.17
C GLY A 276 -17.99 15.41 -0.21
#